data_33c1fbeb86feee9983c7f8ff1855dd29
#
_entry.id   33c1fbeb86feee9983c7f8ff1855dd29
#
_cell.length_a   1.000
_cell.length_b   1.000
_cell.length_c   1.000
_cell.angle_alpha   90.00
_cell.angle_beta   90.00
_cell.angle_gamma   90.00
#
_symmetry.space_group_name_H-M   'P 1'
#
loop_
_entity.id
_entity.type
_entity.pdbx_description
1 polymer ?
#
loop_
_entity_poly.entity_id
_entity_poly.type
_entity_poly.pdbx_seq_one_letter_code
_entity_poly.pdbx_strand_id
1 'polypeptide(L)'
;MSEATSQPNTYHATAVGILDVPSASRQNLHRRPHLRMTGPLGGDFRLPIRVMREIPGSELLDHAHHGARLLIEGRLEWNKSPDVAALLPTLIADAVRPVTPDDEEGCDVRLCGEVTAPAHIRRHPLRPGIAMAHVTLRVQIPRMRAASRAVITETVGIPVVIPLNHPDAPALLRPGNRVLVEGLLEQAPLPRNGPEVDQTLADLDETAKQRATWTMTPEETRAAERDYTRRRWEATHTVIYRVVAGYVELLNGAPATIREARELRRAELQRRAQRQQSSS
;
A
#
# COMPACT_ATOMS: atom_id res chain seq x y z
N MET A 1 24.38 19.94 -25.64
CA MET A 1 22.99 19.84 -25.19
C MET A 1 22.84 18.48 -24.54
N SER A 2 22.83 18.46 -23.20
CA SER A 2 22.78 17.20 -22.43
C SER A 2 21.32 16.82 -22.33
N GLU A 3 20.90 15.73 -22.99
CA GLU A 3 19.58 15.13 -22.79
C GLU A 3 19.51 14.71 -21.33
N ALA A 4 18.69 15.43 -20.58
CA ALA A 4 18.28 15.05 -19.24
C ALA A 4 17.52 13.72 -19.38
N THR A 5 18.21 12.61 -19.13
CA THR A 5 17.62 11.28 -19.04
C THR A 5 16.58 11.34 -17.92
N SER A 6 15.31 11.45 -18.30
CA SER A 6 14.21 11.41 -17.33
C SER A 6 14.30 10.10 -16.58
N GLN A 7 14.68 10.17 -15.31
CA GLN A 7 14.56 9.01 -14.42
C GLN A 7 13.10 8.55 -14.49
N PRO A 8 12.83 7.27 -14.70
CA PRO A 8 11.46 6.78 -14.73
C PRO A 8 10.78 7.22 -13.44
N ASN A 9 9.57 7.81 -13.58
CA ASN A 9 8.76 8.27 -12.45
C ASN A 9 8.58 7.12 -11.46
N THR A 10 9.39 7.13 -10.39
CA THR A 10 9.58 6.00 -9.48
C THR A 10 8.45 5.86 -8.45
N TYR A 11 7.39 6.70 -8.54
CA TYR A 11 6.32 6.77 -7.53
C TYR A 11 4.96 7.10 -8.14
N HIS A 12 4.65 6.54 -9.28
CA HIS A 12 3.34 6.74 -9.90
C HIS A 12 2.30 5.83 -9.23
N ALA A 13 1.10 6.38 -9.02
CA ALA A 13 -0.07 5.62 -8.59
C ALA A 13 -1.29 6.04 -9.41
N THR A 14 -2.09 5.05 -9.80
CA THR A 14 -3.39 5.26 -10.44
C THR A 14 -4.42 4.55 -9.57
N ALA A 15 -5.40 5.28 -9.07
CA ALA A 15 -6.43 4.74 -8.19
C ALA A 15 -7.82 4.92 -8.79
N VAL A 16 -8.59 3.84 -8.81
CA VAL A 16 -9.99 3.80 -9.23
C VAL A 16 -10.86 3.37 -8.06
N GLY A 17 -11.83 4.18 -7.70
CA GLY A 17 -12.68 3.86 -6.57
C GLY A 17 -13.88 4.79 -6.44
N ILE A 18 -14.63 4.63 -5.36
CA ILE A 18 -15.80 5.43 -5.05
C ILE A 18 -15.38 6.58 -4.14
N LEU A 19 -15.68 7.82 -4.55
CA LEU A 19 -15.39 9.01 -3.78
C LEU A 19 -16.23 9.05 -2.50
N ASP A 20 -15.55 9.14 -1.36
CA ASP A 20 -16.14 9.33 -0.04
C ASP A 20 -15.71 10.70 0.50
N VAL A 21 -16.60 11.69 0.42
CA VAL A 21 -16.36 13.02 0.95
C VAL A 21 -17.09 13.14 2.30
N PRO A 22 -16.34 13.37 3.39
CA PRO A 22 -16.93 13.53 4.72
C PRO A 22 -17.92 14.70 4.74
N SER A 23 -19.07 14.53 5.39
CA SER A 23 -20.03 15.61 5.56
C SER A 23 -19.39 16.83 6.24
N ALA A 24 -19.71 18.02 5.74
CA ALA A 24 -19.19 19.30 6.23
C ALA A 24 -19.81 19.68 7.60
N SER A 25 -19.69 18.83 8.61
CA SER A 25 -20.00 19.25 9.99
C SER A 25 -18.82 20.11 10.49
N ARG A 26 -19.11 21.15 11.31
CA ARG A 26 -18.10 22.06 11.90
C ARG A 26 -16.95 21.33 12.62
N GLN A 27 -17.17 20.09 13.03
CA GLN A 27 -16.16 19.23 13.66
C GLN A 27 -15.25 18.50 12.65
N ASN A 28 -15.58 18.50 11.35
CA ASN A 28 -14.95 17.69 10.32
C ASN A 28 -14.21 18.50 9.23
N LEU A 29 -13.95 19.79 9.45
CA LEU A 29 -13.29 20.69 8.50
C LEU A 29 -11.90 20.21 8.02
N HIS A 30 -11.28 19.26 8.72
CA HIS A 30 -9.98 18.70 8.37
C HIS A 30 -10.04 17.30 7.75
N ARG A 31 -11.24 16.73 7.58
CA ARG A 31 -11.36 15.42 6.94
C ARG A 31 -11.20 15.56 5.43
N ARG A 32 -10.22 14.87 4.91
CA ARG A 32 -9.90 14.83 3.48
C ARG A 32 -10.86 13.90 2.76
N PRO A 33 -11.13 14.14 1.46
CA PRO A 33 -11.79 13.16 0.62
C PRO A 33 -10.97 11.87 0.57
N HIS A 34 -11.64 10.73 0.41
CA HIS A 34 -11.05 9.41 0.29
C HIS A 34 -11.59 8.71 -0.94
N LEU A 35 -10.81 7.84 -1.54
CA LEU A 35 -11.33 6.79 -2.40
C LEU A 35 -11.56 5.53 -1.58
N ARG A 36 -12.78 5.00 -1.65
CA ARG A 36 -13.10 3.66 -1.17
C ARG A 36 -12.94 2.69 -2.33
N MET A 37 -12.19 1.63 -2.12
CA MET A 37 -11.88 0.62 -3.13
C MET A 37 -11.71 -0.75 -2.48
N THR A 38 -11.85 -1.80 -3.28
CA THR A 38 -11.62 -3.18 -2.86
C THR A 38 -10.18 -3.57 -3.18
N GLY A 39 -9.47 -4.14 -2.21
CA GLY A 39 -8.11 -4.63 -2.39
C GLY A 39 -8.07 -5.99 -3.09
N PRO A 40 -6.90 -6.41 -3.62
CA PRO A 40 -6.73 -7.64 -4.39
C PRO A 40 -7.06 -8.92 -3.61
N LEU A 41 -7.09 -8.89 -2.29
CA LEU A 41 -7.53 -10.00 -1.44
C LEU A 41 -8.98 -9.85 -0.93
N GLY A 42 -9.75 -8.90 -1.47
CA GLY A 42 -11.19 -8.73 -1.22
C GLY A 42 -11.55 -7.88 0.00
N GLY A 43 -10.59 -7.21 0.63
CA GLY A 43 -10.85 -6.27 1.72
C GLY A 43 -11.09 -4.86 1.23
N ASP A 44 -12.17 -4.20 1.71
CA ASP A 44 -12.41 -2.80 1.40
C ASP A 44 -11.48 -1.89 2.22
N PHE A 45 -10.94 -0.87 1.59
CA PHE A 45 -10.13 0.14 2.27
C PHE A 45 -10.38 1.55 1.74
N ARG A 46 -9.91 2.55 2.49
CA ARG A 46 -10.04 3.97 2.14
C ARG A 46 -8.66 4.58 1.97
N LEU A 47 -8.43 5.16 0.80
CA LEU A 47 -7.20 5.87 0.48
C LEU A 47 -7.45 7.38 0.55
N PRO A 48 -6.82 8.10 1.51
CA PRO A 48 -6.94 9.55 1.59
C PRO A 48 -6.39 10.23 0.34
N ILE A 49 -7.11 11.26 -0.15
CA ILE A 49 -6.70 12.07 -1.30
C ILE A 49 -6.24 13.43 -0.80
N ARG A 50 -5.19 13.95 -1.43
CA ARG A 50 -4.69 15.31 -1.21
C ARG A 50 -4.42 15.98 -2.54
N VAL A 51 -4.93 17.17 -2.70
CA VAL A 51 -4.61 18.07 -3.82
C VAL A 51 -3.65 19.14 -3.32
N MET A 52 -2.49 19.26 -3.96
CA MET A 52 -1.44 20.20 -3.56
C MET A 52 -1.52 21.55 -4.32
N ARG A 53 -2.17 21.55 -5.46
CA ARG A 53 -2.35 22.69 -6.38
C ARG A 53 -3.62 22.45 -7.17
N GLU A 54 -4.05 23.45 -7.90
CA GLU A 54 -5.12 23.25 -8.89
C GLU A 54 -4.66 22.24 -9.95
N ILE A 55 -5.48 21.23 -10.18
CA ILE A 55 -5.21 20.13 -11.10
C ILE A 55 -6.44 19.89 -11.98
N PRO A 56 -6.29 19.29 -13.18
CA PRO A 56 -7.41 18.89 -14.01
C PRO A 56 -8.39 17.99 -13.25
N GLY A 57 -9.67 18.33 -13.26
CA GLY A 57 -10.74 17.56 -12.63
C GLY A 57 -10.83 17.68 -11.10
N SER A 58 -10.11 18.63 -10.47
CA SER A 58 -10.16 18.81 -9.01
C SER A 58 -11.57 19.14 -8.49
N GLU A 59 -12.42 19.72 -9.31
CA GLU A 59 -13.83 19.98 -9.01
C GLU A 59 -14.65 18.70 -8.76
N LEU A 60 -14.21 17.56 -9.29
CA LEU A 60 -14.84 16.26 -9.05
C LEU A 60 -14.62 15.73 -7.62
N LEU A 61 -13.72 16.33 -6.86
CA LEU A 61 -13.46 15.93 -5.46
C LEU A 61 -14.35 16.66 -4.45
N ASP A 62 -15.30 17.44 -4.92
CA ASP A 62 -16.26 18.16 -4.09
C ASP A 62 -17.37 17.26 -3.55
N HIS A 63 -18.04 17.73 -2.52
CA HIS A 63 -19.14 17.00 -1.86
C HIS A 63 -20.29 16.67 -2.82
N ALA A 64 -20.51 17.49 -3.85
CA ALA A 64 -21.53 17.25 -4.88
C ALA A 64 -21.31 15.92 -5.65
N HIS A 65 -20.09 15.41 -5.67
CA HIS A 65 -19.72 14.17 -6.35
C HIS A 65 -19.51 12.99 -5.40
N HIS A 66 -19.96 13.12 -4.13
CA HIS A 66 -19.91 12.00 -3.17
C HIS A 66 -20.62 10.77 -3.73
N GLY A 67 -19.94 9.60 -3.69
CA GLY A 67 -20.45 8.36 -4.28
C GLY A 67 -20.10 8.16 -5.76
N ALA A 68 -19.53 9.16 -6.43
CA ALA A 68 -19.07 9.01 -7.81
C ALA A 68 -17.87 8.06 -7.91
N ARG A 69 -17.79 7.29 -8.99
CA ARG A 69 -16.60 6.51 -9.33
C ARG A 69 -15.61 7.40 -10.09
N LEU A 70 -14.41 7.52 -9.55
CA LEU A 70 -13.36 8.37 -10.09
C LEU A 70 -12.08 7.57 -10.33
N LEU A 71 -11.34 7.99 -11.34
CA LEU A 71 -9.94 7.63 -11.53
C LEU A 71 -9.08 8.83 -11.16
N ILE A 72 -8.07 8.58 -10.30
CA ILE A 72 -7.13 9.59 -9.84
C ILE A 72 -5.72 9.12 -10.18
N GLU A 73 -5.02 9.92 -10.95
CA GLU A 73 -3.60 9.73 -11.24
C GLU A 73 -2.76 10.61 -10.33
N GLY A 74 -1.62 10.11 -9.88
CA GLY A 74 -0.75 10.86 -9.00
C GLY A 74 0.39 10.03 -8.43
N ARG A 75 0.73 10.29 -7.16
CA ARG A 75 1.77 9.56 -6.42
C ARG A 75 1.34 9.28 -4.99
N LEU A 76 1.84 8.18 -4.42
CA LEU A 76 1.63 7.87 -3.01
C LEU A 76 2.69 8.55 -2.13
N GLU A 77 2.21 9.28 -1.14
CA GLU A 77 3.02 9.79 -0.05
C GLU A 77 2.78 8.92 1.19
N TRP A 78 3.85 8.32 1.72
CA TRP A 78 3.78 7.42 2.87
C TRP A 78 4.11 8.18 4.15
N ASN A 79 3.14 8.30 5.03
CA ASN A 79 3.26 9.05 6.28
C ASN A 79 3.31 8.10 7.48
N LYS A 80 4.20 8.38 8.43
CA LYS A 80 4.18 7.69 9.73
C LYS A 80 2.91 8.09 10.46
N SER A 81 2.16 7.10 10.93
CA SER A 81 1.06 7.36 11.86
C SER A 81 1.61 7.69 13.23
N PRO A 82 1.10 8.73 13.94
CA PRO A 82 1.48 8.97 15.32
C PRO A 82 1.02 7.85 16.26
N ASP A 83 -0.10 7.20 15.92
CA ASP A 83 -0.77 6.25 16.81
C ASP A 83 -0.42 4.79 16.53
N VAL A 84 0.19 4.51 15.39
CA VAL A 84 0.50 3.14 14.94
C VAL A 84 1.87 3.14 14.28
N ALA A 85 2.69 2.12 14.59
CA ALA A 85 3.99 1.92 13.93
C ALA A 85 3.88 1.56 12.42
N ALA A 86 2.79 1.95 11.78
CA ALA A 86 2.49 1.68 10.38
C ALA A 86 2.59 2.94 9.52
N LEU A 87 2.96 2.75 8.27
CA LEU A 87 2.94 3.80 7.27
C LEU A 87 1.54 3.89 6.65
N LEU A 88 1.00 5.08 6.61
CA LEU A 88 -0.29 5.37 5.99
C LEU A 88 -0.07 6.07 4.64
N PRO A 89 -0.50 5.49 3.53
CA PRO A 89 -0.42 6.13 2.22
C PRO A 89 -1.46 7.25 2.11
N THR A 90 -1.09 8.30 1.39
CA THR A 90 -1.99 9.36 0.94
C THR A 90 -1.76 9.55 -0.55
N LEU A 91 -2.79 9.53 -1.36
CA LEU A 91 -2.69 9.80 -2.79
C LEU A 91 -2.62 11.30 -3.01
N ILE A 92 -1.49 11.76 -3.51
CA ILE A 92 -1.32 13.12 -3.98
C ILE A 92 -1.76 13.17 -5.43
N ALA A 93 -2.93 13.74 -5.66
CA ALA A 93 -3.53 13.79 -6.99
C ALA A 93 -2.79 14.77 -7.91
N ASP A 94 -2.53 14.36 -9.12
CA ASP A 94 -2.02 15.16 -10.23
C ASP A 94 -3.09 15.37 -11.32
N ALA A 95 -4.07 14.44 -11.45
CA ALA A 95 -5.26 14.55 -12.29
C ALA A 95 -6.42 13.70 -11.72
N VAL A 96 -7.66 14.13 -11.99
CA VAL A 96 -8.89 13.41 -11.63
C VAL A 96 -9.79 13.35 -12.85
N ARG A 97 -10.39 12.18 -13.11
CA ARG A 97 -11.39 12.03 -14.17
C ARG A 97 -12.48 11.03 -13.79
N PRO A 98 -13.65 11.10 -14.42
CA PRO A 98 -14.65 10.05 -14.33
C PRO A 98 -14.09 8.71 -14.83
N VAL A 99 -14.58 7.62 -14.25
CA VAL A 99 -14.21 6.25 -14.64
C VAL A 99 -14.85 5.88 -15.97
N THR A 100 -14.09 5.22 -16.84
CA THR A 100 -14.59 4.55 -18.04
C THR A 100 -14.91 3.07 -17.77
N PRO A 101 -15.66 2.35 -18.64
CA PRO A 101 -15.95 0.93 -18.47
C PRO A 101 -14.70 0.03 -18.36
N ASP A 102 -13.58 0.47 -18.94
CA ASP A 102 -12.32 -0.28 -18.99
C ASP A 102 -11.46 -0.07 -17.73
N ASP A 103 -11.81 0.90 -16.88
CA ASP A 103 -11.05 1.19 -15.66
C ASP A 103 -11.44 0.21 -14.54
N GLU A 104 -10.51 -0.64 -14.13
CA GLU A 104 -10.69 -1.59 -13.03
C GLU A 104 -10.54 -0.90 -11.67
N GLU A 105 -11.33 -1.35 -10.68
CA GLU A 105 -11.25 -0.83 -9.31
C GLU A 105 -9.97 -1.29 -8.64
N GLY A 106 -9.29 -0.36 -7.97
CA GLY A 106 -8.06 -0.63 -7.24
C GLY A 106 -7.10 0.54 -7.25
N CYS A 107 -5.90 0.34 -6.74
CA CYS A 107 -4.83 1.32 -6.77
C CYS A 107 -3.55 0.66 -7.30
N ASP A 108 -3.26 0.90 -8.57
CA ASP A 108 -2.01 0.50 -9.20
C ASP A 108 -0.86 1.37 -8.69
N VAL A 109 0.22 0.74 -8.31
CA VAL A 109 1.39 1.40 -7.73
C VAL A 109 2.64 0.93 -8.44
N ARG A 110 3.48 1.88 -8.82
CA ARG A 110 4.82 1.63 -9.34
C ARG A 110 5.86 2.17 -8.36
N LEU A 111 6.73 1.29 -7.86
CA LEU A 111 7.76 1.57 -6.87
C LEU A 111 9.14 1.13 -7.36
N CYS A 112 10.15 1.97 -7.13
CA CYS A 112 11.54 1.57 -7.25
C CYS A 112 12.21 1.66 -5.88
N GLY A 113 12.82 0.58 -5.42
CA GLY A 113 13.43 0.54 -4.09
C GLY A 113 14.51 -0.53 -3.96
N GLU A 114 15.19 -0.49 -2.82
CA GLU A 114 16.21 -1.47 -2.43
C GLU A 114 15.62 -2.46 -1.42
N VAL A 115 15.86 -3.74 -1.62
CA VAL A 115 15.49 -4.79 -0.67
C VAL A 115 16.39 -4.67 0.57
N THR A 116 15.77 -4.44 1.75
CA THR A 116 16.52 -4.15 2.98
C THR A 116 16.89 -5.39 3.79
N ALA A 117 16.10 -6.45 3.69
CA ALA A 117 16.26 -7.67 4.47
C ALA A 117 15.89 -8.89 3.64
N PRO A 118 16.32 -10.10 4.05
CA PRO A 118 15.89 -11.33 3.39
C PRO A 118 14.36 -11.45 3.36
N ALA A 119 13.84 -12.01 2.27
CA ALA A 119 12.41 -12.23 2.11
C ALA A 119 11.89 -13.27 3.11
N HIS A 120 10.76 -12.98 3.74
CA HIS A 120 10.03 -13.96 4.53
C HIS A 120 9.01 -14.68 3.64
N ILE A 121 9.20 -15.98 3.45
CA ILE A 121 8.31 -16.78 2.60
C ILE A 121 7.14 -17.30 3.42
N ARG A 122 5.92 -17.06 2.95
CA ARG A 122 4.67 -17.54 3.56
C ARG A 122 3.76 -18.13 2.49
N ARG A 123 2.83 -18.99 2.89
CA ARG A 123 1.77 -19.47 1.98
C ARG A 123 0.71 -18.39 1.79
N HIS A 124 0.17 -18.31 0.59
CA HIS A 124 -0.96 -17.43 0.30
C HIS A 124 -2.18 -17.84 1.14
N PRO A 125 -2.86 -16.91 1.84
CA PRO A 125 -3.95 -17.24 2.77
C PRO A 125 -5.13 -17.94 2.09
N LEU A 126 -5.47 -17.54 0.85
CA LEU A 126 -6.61 -18.07 0.11
C LEU A 126 -6.22 -19.12 -0.95
N ARG A 127 -4.93 -19.27 -1.23
CA ARG A 127 -4.40 -20.21 -2.24
C ARG A 127 -3.18 -20.94 -1.68
N PRO A 128 -3.38 -21.99 -0.87
CA PRO A 128 -2.28 -22.66 -0.13
C PRO A 128 -1.13 -23.20 -1.00
N GLY A 129 -1.38 -23.42 -2.29
CA GLY A 129 -0.36 -23.86 -3.26
C GLY A 129 0.59 -22.74 -3.73
N ILE A 130 0.28 -21.46 -3.43
CA ILE A 130 1.09 -20.32 -3.83
C ILE A 130 1.92 -19.86 -2.64
N ALA A 131 3.25 -19.83 -2.83
CA ALA A 131 4.15 -19.20 -1.88
C ALA A 131 4.27 -17.69 -2.20
N MET A 132 4.35 -16.87 -1.15
CA MET A 132 4.49 -15.42 -1.24
C MET A 132 5.72 -14.97 -0.47
N ALA A 133 6.55 -14.14 -1.07
CA ALA A 133 7.66 -13.47 -0.41
C ALA A 133 7.21 -12.13 0.15
N HIS A 134 7.41 -11.93 1.43
CA HIS A 134 7.21 -10.64 2.10
C HIS A 134 8.57 -9.95 2.23
N VAL A 135 8.69 -8.79 1.65
CA VAL A 135 9.90 -7.96 1.67
C VAL A 135 9.58 -6.54 2.06
N THR A 136 10.58 -5.81 2.56
CA THR A 136 10.49 -4.36 2.74
C THR A 136 11.44 -3.71 1.75
N LEU A 137 10.90 -2.82 0.94
CA LEU A 137 11.67 -1.99 0.02
C LEU A 137 11.99 -0.66 0.67
N ARG A 138 13.25 -0.30 0.71
CA ARG A 138 13.73 1.04 1.06
C ARG A 138 13.56 1.95 -0.16
N VAL A 139 12.61 2.86 -0.06
CA VAL A 139 12.21 3.74 -1.15
C VAL A 139 12.53 5.18 -0.77
N GLN A 140 13.09 5.95 -1.71
CA GLN A 140 13.37 7.37 -1.52
C GLN A 140 12.22 8.18 -2.09
N ILE A 141 11.49 8.90 -1.26
CA ILE A 141 10.32 9.69 -1.66
C ILE A 141 10.65 11.17 -1.54
N PRO A 142 10.50 11.95 -2.63
CA PRO A 142 10.62 13.40 -2.56
C PRO A 142 9.43 13.98 -1.79
N ARG A 143 9.72 14.80 -0.78
CA ARG A 143 8.71 15.52 0.01
C ARG A 143 8.95 17.01 -0.08
N MET A 144 7.86 17.76 -0.23
CA MET A 144 7.91 19.22 -0.13
C MET A 144 7.69 19.64 1.33
N ARG A 145 8.67 20.33 1.93
CA ARG A 145 8.48 20.96 3.22
C ARG A 145 7.58 22.19 3.09
N ALA A 146 6.45 22.20 3.80
CA ALA A 146 5.47 23.29 3.74
C ALA A 146 6.08 24.67 4.09
N ALA A 147 6.99 24.72 5.07
CA ALA A 147 7.59 25.96 5.55
C ALA A 147 8.63 26.58 4.59
N SER A 148 9.38 25.77 3.86
CA SER A 148 10.51 26.26 3.04
C SER A 148 10.32 26.03 1.54
N ARG A 149 9.26 25.36 1.12
CA ARG A 149 9.05 24.85 -0.25
C ARG A 149 10.22 24.02 -0.81
N ALA A 150 11.17 23.65 0.06
CA ALA A 150 12.29 22.81 -0.34
C ALA A 150 11.84 21.36 -0.53
N VAL A 151 12.29 20.73 -1.61
CA VAL A 151 12.12 19.31 -1.82
C VAL A 151 13.20 18.59 -1.01
N ILE A 152 12.79 17.76 -0.07
CA ILE A 152 13.67 16.86 0.68
C ILE A 152 13.39 15.42 0.25
N THR A 153 14.40 14.57 0.29
CA THR A 153 14.22 13.15 0.06
C THR A 153 14.09 12.43 1.40
N GLU A 154 12.95 11.80 1.63
CA GLU A 154 12.73 10.95 2.80
C GLU A 154 12.86 9.48 2.40
N THR A 155 13.49 8.69 3.24
CA THR A 155 13.61 7.25 3.04
C THR A 155 12.55 6.53 3.88
N VAL A 156 11.72 5.72 3.22
CA VAL A 156 10.66 4.93 3.87
C VAL A 156 10.80 3.45 3.51
N GLY A 157 10.40 2.57 4.44
CA GLY A 157 10.33 1.13 4.21
C GLY A 157 8.92 0.73 3.82
N ILE A 158 8.69 0.38 2.56
CA ILE A 158 7.38 -0.02 2.05
C ILE A 158 7.27 -1.54 2.05
N PRO A 159 6.26 -2.13 2.72
CA PRO A 159 6.02 -3.57 2.65
C PRO A 159 5.53 -3.97 1.25
N VAL A 160 6.14 -5.00 0.69
CA VAL A 160 5.76 -5.57 -0.61
C VAL A 160 5.59 -7.07 -0.46
N VAL A 161 4.56 -7.59 -1.12
CA VAL A 161 4.29 -9.04 -1.19
C VAL A 161 4.41 -9.47 -2.64
N ILE A 162 5.26 -10.47 -2.87
CA ILE A 162 5.57 -10.94 -4.22
C ILE A 162 5.17 -12.41 -4.33
N PRO A 163 4.24 -12.79 -5.23
CA PRO A 163 3.95 -14.18 -5.51
C PRO A 163 5.19 -14.90 -6.08
N LEU A 164 5.54 -16.07 -5.51
CA LEU A 164 6.74 -16.83 -5.89
C LEU A 164 6.50 -17.84 -7.04
N ASN A 165 5.53 -17.59 -7.88
CA ASN A 165 5.32 -18.36 -9.11
C ASN A 165 6.38 -18.09 -10.20
N HIS A 166 7.25 -17.08 -9.98
CA HIS A 166 8.36 -16.78 -10.86
C HIS A 166 9.64 -17.48 -10.38
N PRO A 167 10.31 -18.30 -11.18
CA PRO A 167 11.46 -19.11 -10.77
C PRO A 167 12.65 -18.25 -10.27
N ASP A 168 12.78 -17.03 -10.78
CA ASP A 168 13.86 -16.11 -10.40
C ASP A 168 13.55 -15.23 -9.17
N ALA A 169 12.33 -15.30 -8.63
CA ALA A 169 11.91 -14.47 -7.51
C ALA A 169 12.88 -14.51 -6.31
N PRO A 170 13.41 -15.66 -5.86
CA PRO A 170 14.36 -15.69 -4.75
C PRO A 170 15.67 -14.93 -5.02
N ALA A 171 16.13 -14.91 -6.28
CA ALA A 171 17.34 -14.19 -6.66
C ALA A 171 17.12 -12.68 -6.72
N LEU A 172 15.91 -12.24 -7.13
CA LEU A 172 15.54 -10.84 -7.19
C LEU A 172 15.44 -10.20 -5.80
N LEU A 173 15.10 -10.99 -4.78
CA LEU A 173 14.75 -10.53 -3.43
C LEU A 173 15.92 -10.59 -2.44
N ARG A 174 17.15 -10.59 -2.91
CA ARG A 174 18.34 -10.51 -2.04
C ARG A 174 18.52 -9.10 -1.48
N PRO A 175 18.88 -8.96 -0.20
CA PRO A 175 19.23 -7.67 0.37
C PRO A 175 20.29 -6.91 -0.47
N GLY A 176 20.07 -5.61 -0.65
CA GLY A 176 20.93 -4.76 -1.48
C GLY A 176 20.51 -4.70 -2.96
N ASN A 177 19.65 -5.60 -3.43
CA ASN A 177 19.12 -5.50 -4.78
C ASN A 177 18.17 -4.31 -4.90
N ARG A 178 18.30 -3.55 -6.00
CA ARG A 178 17.32 -2.55 -6.40
C ARG A 178 16.33 -3.18 -7.36
N VAL A 179 15.05 -3.01 -7.08
CA VAL A 179 13.96 -3.59 -7.86
C VAL A 179 12.94 -2.53 -8.24
N LEU A 180 12.36 -2.68 -9.42
CA LEU A 180 11.13 -2.03 -9.82
C LEU A 180 9.99 -3.01 -9.50
N VAL A 181 8.97 -2.52 -8.82
CA VAL A 181 7.75 -3.27 -8.50
C VAL A 181 6.56 -2.53 -9.08
N GLU A 182 5.73 -3.25 -9.82
CA GLU A 182 4.41 -2.80 -10.24
C GLU A 182 3.38 -3.74 -9.63
N GLY A 183 2.33 -3.19 -9.02
CA GLY A 183 1.34 -4.00 -8.33
C GLY A 183 0.22 -3.18 -7.72
N LEU A 184 -0.64 -3.84 -6.97
CA LEU A 184 -1.82 -3.25 -6.36
C LEU A 184 -1.56 -2.92 -4.89
N LEU A 185 -1.99 -1.72 -4.48
CA LEU A 185 -2.04 -1.35 -3.06
C LEU A 185 -3.12 -2.17 -2.36
N GLU A 186 -2.79 -2.68 -1.19
CA GLU A 186 -3.69 -3.44 -0.35
C GLU A 186 -3.58 -3.00 1.10
N GLN A 187 -4.70 -3.06 1.80
CA GLN A 187 -4.77 -2.94 3.24
C GLN A 187 -4.84 -4.35 3.86
N ALA A 188 -3.92 -4.66 4.75
CA ALA A 188 -3.86 -5.97 5.38
C ALA A 188 -3.82 -5.86 6.91
N PRO A 189 -4.52 -6.74 7.63
CA PRO A 189 -4.40 -6.82 9.07
C PRO A 189 -3.05 -7.40 9.47
N LEU A 190 -2.42 -6.78 10.46
CA LEU A 190 -1.21 -7.27 11.10
C LEU A 190 -1.53 -7.57 12.58
N PRO A 191 -1.40 -8.82 13.04
CA PRO A 191 -1.62 -9.15 14.45
C PRO A 191 -0.70 -8.34 15.37
N ARG A 192 -1.27 -7.84 16.45
CA ARG A 192 -0.56 -7.18 17.54
C ARG A 192 -0.50 -8.13 18.73
N ASN A 193 0.65 -8.17 19.37
CA ASN A 193 0.87 -8.93 20.59
C ASN A 193 1.62 -8.05 21.60
N GLY A 194 1.47 -8.34 22.86
CA GLY A 194 2.19 -7.67 23.92
C GLY A 194 1.31 -7.30 25.10
N PRO A 195 1.92 -6.88 26.23
CA PRO A 195 1.21 -6.63 27.47
C PRO A 195 0.13 -5.54 27.35
N GLU A 196 0.32 -4.54 26.48
CA GLU A 196 -0.68 -3.50 26.23
C GLU A 196 -1.93 -4.07 25.54
N VAL A 197 -1.75 -5.04 24.63
CA VAL A 197 -2.87 -5.74 23.98
C VAL A 197 -3.62 -6.59 24.97
N ASP A 198 -2.88 -7.34 25.81
CA ASP A 198 -3.46 -8.20 26.83
C ASP A 198 -4.27 -7.39 27.87
N GLN A 199 -3.75 -6.23 28.30
CA GLN A 199 -4.47 -5.31 29.17
C GLN A 199 -5.74 -4.78 28.51
N THR A 200 -5.66 -4.33 27.24
CA THR A 200 -6.82 -3.83 26.49
C THR A 200 -7.90 -4.90 26.34
N LEU A 201 -7.51 -6.15 26.10
CA LEU A 201 -8.44 -7.28 26.02
C LEU A 201 -9.10 -7.55 27.37
N ALA A 202 -8.35 -7.52 28.47
CA ALA A 202 -8.88 -7.69 29.82
C ALA A 202 -9.93 -6.62 30.15
N ASP A 203 -9.65 -5.35 29.81
CA ASP A 203 -10.57 -4.21 30.04
C ASP A 203 -11.85 -4.35 29.19
N LEU A 204 -11.73 -4.82 27.94
CA LEU A 204 -12.87 -5.11 27.06
C LEU A 204 -13.74 -6.25 27.60
N ASP A 205 -13.12 -7.34 28.06
CA ASP A 205 -13.81 -8.49 28.63
C ASP A 205 -14.55 -8.11 29.92
N GLU A 206 -13.94 -7.30 30.78
CA GLU A 206 -14.59 -6.78 31.98
C GLU A 206 -15.78 -5.88 31.67
N THR A 207 -15.62 -4.98 30.69
CA THR A 207 -16.72 -4.13 30.20
C THR A 207 -17.87 -4.96 29.64
N ALA A 208 -17.58 -6.03 28.90
CA ALA A 208 -18.59 -6.94 28.35
C ALA A 208 -19.33 -7.68 29.47
N LYS A 209 -18.64 -8.17 30.52
CA LYS A 209 -19.26 -8.80 31.69
C LYS A 209 -20.21 -7.84 32.42
N GLN A 210 -19.79 -6.59 32.65
CA GLN A 210 -20.63 -5.56 33.27
C GLN A 210 -21.89 -5.30 32.45
N ARG A 211 -21.77 -5.19 31.10
CA ARG A 211 -22.92 -5.01 30.21
C ARG A 211 -23.89 -6.21 30.21
N ALA A 212 -23.38 -7.43 30.36
CA ALA A 212 -24.21 -8.63 30.43
C ALA A 212 -25.18 -8.64 31.63
N THR A 213 -24.95 -7.81 32.67
CA THR A 213 -25.86 -7.65 33.81
C THR A 213 -27.01 -6.69 33.53
N TRP A 214 -27.01 -5.98 32.37
CA TRP A 214 -28.05 -5.02 32.04
C TRP A 214 -29.21 -5.69 31.32
N THR A 215 -30.42 -5.19 31.57
CA THR A 215 -31.60 -5.62 30.80
C THR A 215 -31.58 -4.91 29.46
N MET A 216 -31.25 -5.66 28.40
CA MET A 216 -31.12 -5.16 27.03
C MET A 216 -32.15 -5.81 26.12
N THR A 217 -32.62 -5.08 25.12
CA THR A 217 -33.41 -5.65 24.04
C THR A 217 -32.55 -6.55 23.15
N PRO A 218 -33.14 -7.49 22.38
CA PRO A 218 -32.38 -8.32 21.45
C PRO A 218 -31.57 -7.56 20.41
N GLU A 219 -32.02 -6.34 20.03
CA GLU A 219 -31.33 -5.47 19.07
C GLU A 219 -30.11 -4.81 19.72
N GLU A 220 -30.25 -4.30 20.94
CA GLU A 220 -29.14 -3.73 21.72
C GLU A 220 -28.10 -4.79 22.04
N THR A 221 -28.49 -6.03 22.36
CA THR A 221 -27.57 -7.15 22.59
C THR A 221 -26.73 -7.42 21.34
N ARG A 222 -27.36 -7.52 20.14
CA ARG A 222 -26.64 -7.73 18.87
C ARG A 222 -25.73 -6.55 18.54
N ALA A 223 -26.13 -5.33 18.85
CA ALA A 223 -25.29 -4.15 18.65
C ALA A 223 -24.08 -4.16 19.58
N ALA A 224 -24.26 -4.53 20.85
CA ALA A 224 -23.17 -4.66 21.83
C ALA A 224 -22.17 -5.76 21.45
N GLU A 225 -22.66 -6.92 20.98
CA GLU A 225 -21.80 -8.03 20.50
C GLU A 225 -20.96 -7.62 19.28
N ARG A 226 -21.58 -6.92 18.32
CA ARG A 226 -20.85 -6.39 17.15
C ARG A 226 -19.79 -5.38 17.55
N ASP A 227 -20.12 -4.45 18.48
CA ASP A 227 -19.19 -3.45 19.00
C ASP A 227 -18.02 -4.12 19.74
N TYR A 228 -18.29 -5.11 20.60
CA TYR A 228 -17.27 -5.89 21.28
C TYR A 228 -16.35 -6.62 20.31
N THR A 229 -16.91 -7.32 19.31
CA THR A 229 -16.14 -8.05 18.30
C THR A 229 -15.23 -7.10 17.50
N ARG A 230 -15.77 -5.93 17.11
CA ARG A 230 -15.01 -4.89 16.40
C ARG A 230 -13.86 -4.36 17.26
N ARG A 231 -14.11 -3.97 18.52
CA ARG A 231 -13.07 -3.45 19.43
C ARG A 231 -12.00 -4.48 19.74
N ARG A 232 -12.40 -5.75 19.92
CA ARG A 232 -11.45 -6.85 20.13
C ARG A 232 -10.54 -7.04 18.92
N TRP A 233 -11.10 -6.96 17.71
CA TRP A 233 -10.31 -7.02 16.49
C TRP A 233 -9.36 -5.81 16.37
N GLU A 234 -9.83 -4.59 16.64
CA GLU A 234 -9.02 -3.36 16.64
C GLU A 234 -7.88 -3.41 17.68
N ALA A 235 -8.12 -4.00 18.84
CA ALA A 235 -7.09 -4.19 19.86
C ALA A 235 -6.02 -5.20 19.44
N THR A 236 -6.42 -6.30 18.78
CA THR A 236 -5.52 -7.40 18.41
C THR A 236 -4.86 -7.24 17.05
N HIS A 237 -5.30 -6.28 16.24
CA HIS A 237 -4.76 -6.06 14.91
C HIS A 237 -4.46 -4.58 14.68
N THR A 238 -3.38 -4.32 13.98
CA THR A 238 -3.16 -3.04 13.31
C THR A 238 -3.33 -3.24 11.82
N VAL A 239 -3.59 -2.16 11.13
CA VAL A 239 -3.73 -2.19 9.69
C VAL A 239 -2.43 -1.68 9.07
N ILE A 240 -1.88 -2.44 8.15
CA ILE A 240 -0.75 -2.02 7.34
C ILE A 240 -1.18 -1.92 5.88
N TYR A 241 -0.55 -1.01 5.18
CA TYR A 241 -0.64 -0.94 3.73
C TYR A 241 0.58 -1.61 3.12
N ARG A 242 0.38 -2.40 2.08
CA ARG A 242 1.43 -3.10 1.35
C ARG A 242 1.12 -3.10 -0.15
N VAL A 243 2.12 -3.33 -0.97
CA VAL A 243 1.95 -3.51 -2.41
C VAL A 243 2.01 -5.00 -2.73
N VAL A 244 0.97 -5.52 -3.36
CA VAL A 244 0.94 -6.89 -3.89
C VAL A 244 1.45 -6.84 -5.32
N ALA A 245 2.67 -7.31 -5.54
CA ALA A 245 3.35 -7.20 -6.81
C ALA A 245 2.74 -8.15 -7.87
N GLY A 246 2.37 -7.58 -9.01
CA GLY A 246 2.08 -8.33 -10.24
C GLY A 246 3.32 -8.48 -11.13
N TYR A 247 4.26 -7.53 -11.01
CA TYR A 247 5.51 -7.52 -11.77
C TYR A 247 6.67 -7.05 -10.91
N VAL A 248 7.83 -7.69 -11.06
CA VAL A 248 9.09 -7.30 -10.40
C VAL A 248 10.23 -7.39 -11.40
N GLU A 249 11.03 -6.32 -11.48
CA GLU A 249 12.21 -6.23 -12.33
C GLU A 249 13.44 -5.87 -11.49
N LEU A 250 14.56 -6.56 -11.71
CA LEU A 250 15.83 -6.25 -11.08
C LEU A 250 16.51 -5.07 -11.79
N LEU A 251 16.81 -4.02 -11.03
CA LEU A 251 17.48 -2.81 -11.52
C LEU A 251 18.97 -2.77 -11.15
N ASN A 252 19.66 -3.89 -11.06
CA ASN A 252 21.01 -4.02 -10.52
C ASN A 252 21.98 -2.92 -10.92
N GLY A 253 22.60 -2.33 -9.88
CA GLY A 253 23.69 -1.38 -9.99
C GLY A 253 23.25 0.07 -10.07
N ALA A 254 24.17 1.00 -9.88
CA ALA A 254 23.99 2.43 -10.11
C ALA A 254 23.34 2.68 -11.48
N PRO A 255 22.59 3.75 -11.66
CA PRO A 255 21.48 3.95 -12.58
C PRO A 255 21.82 3.55 -14.00
N ALA A 256 21.83 2.29 -14.22
CA ALA A 256 21.80 1.75 -15.54
C ALA A 256 20.45 2.14 -16.14
N THR A 257 20.47 2.61 -17.34
CA THR A 257 19.26 2.75 -18.14
C THR A 257 18.52 1.40 -18.15
N ILE A 258 17.21 1.39 -18.31
CA ILE A 258 16.42 0.14 -18.47
C ILE A 258 17.08 -0.80 -19.50
N ARG A 259 17.78 -0.24 -20.46
CA ARG A 259 18.52 -0.94 -21.50
C ARG A 259 19.71 -1.74 -20.92
N GLU A 260 20.54 -1.12 -20.06
CA GLU A 260 21.69 -1.79 -19.42
C GLU A 260 21.25 -2.89 -18.44
N ALA A 261 20.14 -2.66 -17.70
CA ALA A 261 19.53 -3.68 -16.84
C ALA A 261 19.06 -4.89 -17.65
N ARG A 262 18.47 -4.68 -18.83
CA ARG A 262 18.08 -5.76 -19.74
C ARG A 262 19.30 -6.48 -20.35
N GLU A 263 20.36 -5.78 -20.66
CA GLU A 263 21.60 -6.34 -21.18
C GLU A 263 22.33 -7.18 -20.12
N LEU A 264 22.41 -6.70 -18.88
CA LEU A 264 22.95 -7.45 -17.74
C LEU A 264 22.17 -8.74 -17.49
N ARG A 265 20.83 -8.67 -17.54
CA ARG A 265 19.94 -9.84 -17.39
C ARG A 265 20.18 -10.86 -18.51
N ARG A 266 20.29 -10.41 -19.75
CA ARG A 266 20.62 -11.31 -20.89
C ARG A 266 21.96 -12.00 -20.70
N ALA A 267 22.98 -11.24 -20.28
CA ALA A 267 24.31 -11.79 -20.03
C ALA A 267 24.31 -12.81 -18.87
N GLU A 268 23.52 -12.59 -17.82
CA GLU A 268 23.40 -13.53 -16.70
C GLU A 268 22.67 -14.82 -17.11
N LEU A 269 21.57 -14.70 -17.88
CA LEU A 269 20.87 -15.87 -18.42
C LEU A 269 21.77 -16.70 -19.34
N GLN A 270 22.58 -16.05 -20.18
CA GLN A 270 23.54 -16.74 -21.03
C GLN A 270 24.63 -17.48 -20.23
N ARG A 271 25.15 -16.86 -19.16
CA ARG A 271 26.13 -17.51 -18.25
C ARG A 271 25.53 -18.74 -17.55
N ARG A 272 24.23 -18.66 -17.14
CA ARG A 272 23.54 -19.81 -16.52
C ARG A 272 23.34 -20.94 -17.51
N ALA A 273 22.93 -20.65 -18.74
CA ALA A 273 22.75 -21.64 -19.79
C ALA A 273 24.07 -22.34 -20.13
N GLN A 274 25.19 -21.58 -20.21
CA GLN A 274 26.53 -22.13 -20.43
C GLN A 274 27.00 -23.05 -19.29
N ARG A 275 26.70 -22.66 -18.02
CA ARG A 275 27.03 -23.51 -16.87
C ARG A 275 26.24 -24.83 -16.84
N GLN A 276 24.97 -24.81 -17.25
CA GLN A 276 24.16 -26.01 -17.36
C GLN A 276 24.65 -26.95 -18.46
N GLN A 277 25.10 -26.42 -19.59
CA GLN A 277 25.68 -27.20 -20.69
C GLN A 277 27.06 -27.79 -20.37
N SER A 278 27.85 -27.13 -19.52
CA SER A 278 29.14 -27.63 -19.08
C SER A 278 29.05 -28.65 -17.92
N SER A 279 27.88 -28.87 -17.35
CA SER A 279 27.63 -29.82 -16.24
C SER A 279 26.89 -31.08 -16.70
N SER A 280 26.55 -31.17 -18.00
CA SER A 280 26.01 -32.33 -18.68
C SER A 280 27.05 -33.04 -19.52
#